data_aba535172cbdaf8e816abd1ba20ea590
#
_entry.id   aba535172cbdaf8e816abd1ba20ea590
#
_cell.length_a   1.000
_cell.length_b   1.000
_cell.length_c   1.000
_cell.angle_alpha   90.00
_cell.angle_beta   90.00
_cell.angle_gamma   90.00
#
_symmetry.space_group_name_H-M   'P 1'
#
loop_
_entity.id
_entity.type
_entity.pdbx_description
1 polymer ?
#
loop_
_entity_poly.entity_id
_entity_poly.type
_entity_poly.pdbx_seq_one_letter_code
_entity_poly.pdbx_strand_id
1 'polypeptide(L)'
;MIARTRAPELQGQGGWIGVDRPLSLTQDLRGKVVMLDFWTFCCINCLRILEELRPIEERFADELVVIGVHSPKFPHERDHEAVRQAVARHRVAHPVLDDPEMETWDRYGVRAWPTLVVIDPEGYVVGMGSGEGLGPSIERLVEQLVAEHAQRGTLRLAPIRPEGVETITPGRPLAFPGKAVSDSDERLAISDTAHDRVIVTDRRGRVLDAFEGLLEPQGVRFDRITWPGSGEEEDVLLVCETGADRVVRVDLATGSRAVILDGIASPWDVLVEPGGTYLVAEAGRHRLWRCARDGSDPVVVAGGEAEGLRDGIGAIAHLAQPSGLALLDYGVAFTDAESSALRVLRDDDTVTTLVGTGLFEWGAADGAPEVARLQHPLGVATPPPSGPAGRDGAIYVADTFNSRLRVWRDEELHTLAVPGLKEPGGLDVLPDGGLLVADTNNHRVVRVDPGTGAVEVIRIHGLPDSARPTERSNEPDTPPVDVEEGPPFRVPPGARIAVPFSVDVGGEALDPSSGPPVRVVLDSEPASLLEGPRSWGLHET
;
A
#
# COMPACT_ATOMS: atom_id res chain seq x y z
N MET A 1 38.03 19.72 12.59
CA MET A 1 36.74 20.14 12.02
C MET A 1 36.35 19.10 10.98
N ILE A 2 35.22 18.43 11.19
CA ILE A 2 34.64 17.55 10.16
C ILE A 2 34.20 18.47 9.02
N ALA A 3 34.61 18.19 7.79
CA ALA A 3 34.19 18.97 6.62
C ALA A 3 32.66 18.85 6.48
N ARG A 4 31.95 19.99 6.59
CA ARG A 4 30.50 20.03 6.37
C ARG A 4 30.24 20.16 4.86
N THR A 5 29.44 19.27 4.32
CA THR A 5 29.09 19.31 2.89
C THR A 5 27.88 20.21 2.67
N ARG A 6 28.03 21.23 1.84
CA ARG A 6 26.90 22.09 1.46
C ARG A 6 25.96 21.32 0.55
N ALA A 7 24.66 21.41 0.84
CA ALA A 7 23.63 20.81 0.02
C ALA A 7 23.62 21.45 -1.39
N PRO A 8 23.67 20.67 -2.47
CA PRO A 8 23.45 21.18 -3.83
C PRO A 8 22.04 21.74 -4.00
N GLU A 9 21.87 22.77 -4.83
CA GLU A 9 20.54 23.28 -5.20
C GLU A 9 19.73 22.23 -5.95
N LEU A 10 18.41 22.27 -5.74
CA LEU A 10 17.45 21.35 -6.33
C LEU A 10 17.24 21.70 -7.80
N GLN A 11 17.34 20.70 -8.67
CA GLN A 11 17.13 20.83 -10.11
C GLN A 11 16.40 19.60 -10.62
N GLY A 12 15.33 19.82 -11.38
CA GLY A 12 14.56 18.77 -12.03
C GLY A 12 13.82 19.36 -13.23
N GLN A 13 13.92 18.70 -14.37
CA GLN A 13 13.35 19.22 -15.63
C GLN A 13 11.83 19.01 -15.71
N GLY A 14 11.26 18.11 -14.92
CA GLY A 14 9.82 17.87 -14.85
C GLY A 14 9.05 19.01 -14.14
N GLY A 15 9.75 19.85 -13.39
CA GLY A 15 9.15 20.96 -12.65
C GLY A 15 8.74 20.61 -11.23
N TRP A 16 7.76 21.34 -10.70
CA TRP A 16 7.30 21.20 -9.32
C TRP A 16 5.80 20.92 -9.25
N ILE A 17 5.39 20.15 -8.26
CA ILE A 17 4.00 19.86 -7.91
C ILE A 17 3.78 20.35 -6.48
N GLY A 18 2.63 21.00 -6.22
CA GLY A 18 2.29 21.50 -4.89
C GLY A 18 2.90 22.86 -4.54
N VAL A 19 3.53 23.54 -5.47
CA VAL A 19 4.00 24.94 -5.32
C VAL A 19 3.88 25.67 -6.64
N ASP A 20 3.67 26.99 -6.58
CA ASP A 20 3.48 27.87 -7.74
C ASP A 20 4.80 28.25 -8.45
N ARG A 21 5.94 28.03 -7.78
CA ARG A 21 7.27 28.31 -8.31
C ARG A 21 8.33 27.38 -7.71
N PRO A 22 9.47 27.18 -8.39
CA PRO A 22 10.59 26.42 -7.85
C PRO A 22 11.05 26.94 -6.49
N LEU A 23 11.33 26.02 -5.54
CA LEU A 23 11.91 26.31 -4.25
C LEU A 23 13.44 26.24 -4.31
N SER A 24 14.12 27.22 -3.70
CA SER A 24 15.57 27.29 -3.59
C SER A 24 16.02 27.05 -2.16
N LEU A 25 16.99 26.14 -1.96
CA LEU A 25 17.60 25.88 -0.66
C LEU A 25 18.26 27.12 -0.06
N THR A 26 18.83 27.96 -0.90
CA THR A 26 19.56 29.15 -0.45
C THR A 26 18.68 30.38 -0.24
N GLN A 27 17.57 30.52 -0.97
CA GLN A 27 16.69 31.69 -0.91
C GLN A 27 15.43 31.46 -0.08
N ASP A 28 14.71 30.37 -0.36
CA ASP A 28 13.40 30.11 0.24
C ASP A 28 13.50 29.29 1.52
N LEU A 29 14.38 28.29 1.53
CA LEU A 29 14.47 27.29 2.58
C LEU A 29 15.57 27.56 3.62
N ARG A 30 16.30 28.65 3.44
CA ARG A 30 17.30 29.08 4.43
C ARG A 30 16.65 29.35 5.78
N GLY A 31 17.18 28.76 6.83
CA GLY A 31 16.63 28.82 8.19
C GLY A 31 15.60 27.72 8.50
N LYS A 32 15.38 26.77 7.59
CA LYS A 32 14.53 25.59 7.78
C LYS A 32 15.39 24.33 7.92
N VAL A 33 14.95 23.39 8.70
CA VAL A 33 15.36 22.00 8.49
C VAL A 33 14.69 21.55 7.20
N VAL A 34 15.45 20.99 6.26
CA VAL A 34 14.91 20.48 5.00
C VAL A 34 15.17 18.97 4.94
N MET A 35 14.16 18.21 4.59
CA MET A 35 14.28 16.80 4.32
C MET A 35 13.93 16.54 2.87
N LEU A 36 14.85 15.91 2.13
CA LEU A 36 14.59 15.43 0.80
C LEU A 36 14.24 13.95 0.88
N ASP A 37 13.08 13.60 0.33
CA ASP A 37 12.62 12.24 0.15
C ASP A 37 12.78 11.86 -1.32
N PHE A 38 13.82 11.06 -1.62
CA PHE A 38 14.03 10.50 -2.96
C PHE A 38 13.19 9.27 -3.14
N TRP A 39 12.12 9.39 -3.89
CA TRP A 39 11.09 8.38 -4.07
C TRP A 39 10.71 8.14 -5.53
N THR A 40 9.99 7.05 -5.75
CA THR A 40 9.32 6.73 -7.01
C THR A 40 8.00 6.02 -6.71
N PHE A 41 6.97 6.25 -7.50
CA PHE A 41 5.62 5.80 -7.13
C PHE A 41 5.36 4.30 -7.40
N CYS A 42 6.25 3.59 -8.10
CA CYS A 42 6.19 2.14 -8.20
C CYS A 42 6.63 1.43 -6.91
N CYS A 43 7.53 2.05 -6.16
CA CYS A 43 8.23 1.42 -5.04
C CYS A 43 7.37 1.42 -3.77
N ILE A 44 6.88 0.26 -3.36
CA ILE A 44 6.05 0.13 -2.15
C ILE A 44 6.77 0.63 -0.90
N ASN A 45 8.09 0.42 -0.79
CA ASN A 45 8.90 0.88 0.33
C ASN A 45 8.95 2.42 0.42
N CYS A 46 8.92 3.11 -0.75
CA CYS A 46 8.80 4.57 -0.79
C CYS A 46 7.43 5.03 -0.26
N LEU A 47 6.36 4.34 -0.67
CA LEU A 47 5.01 4.67 -0.19
C LEU A 47 4.90 4.48 1.32
N ARG A 48 5.56 3.48 1.90
CA ARG A 48 5.61 3.27 3.36
C ARG A 48 6.36 4.40 4.08
N ILE A 49 7.44 4.90 3.50
CA ILE A 49 8.17 6.07 4.06
C ILE A 49 7.29 7.31 4.07
N LEU A 50 6.44 7.56 3.07
CA LEU A 50 5.49 8.67 3.11
C LEU A 50 4.61 8.62 4.36
N GLU A 51 4.14 7.43 4.75
CA GLU A 51 3.34 7.27 5.97
C GLU A 51 4.16 7.49 7.26
N GLU A 52 5.44 7.06 7.28
CA GLU A 52 6.35 7.33 8.41
C GLU A 52 6.64 8.83 8.58
N LEU A 53 6.65 9.59 7.47
CA LEU A 53 6.97 11.02 7.49
C LEU A 53 5.79 11.90 7.91
N ARG A 54 4.54 11.52 7.65
CA ARG A 54 3.35 12.33 7.96
C ARG A 54 3.33 12.87 9.41
N PRO A 55 3.47 12.04 10.47
CA PRO A 55 3.46 12.55 11.83
C PRO A 55 4.64 13.49 12.14
N ILE A 56 5.78 13.29 11.48
CA ILE A 56 6.96 14.17 11.64
C ILE A 56 6.70 15.53 11.00
N GLU A 57 6.13 15.53 9.78
CA GLU A 57 5.74 16.76 9.08
C GLU A 57 4.71 17.58 9.88
N GLU A 58 3.69 16.91 10.43
CA GLU A 58 2.67 17.56 11.25
C GLU A 58 3.27 18.15 12.53
N ARG A 59 4.12 17.39 13.20
CA ARG A 59 4.76 17.80 14.45
C ARG A 59 5.68 19.01 14.29
N PHE A 60 6.42 19.09 13.19
CA PHE A 60 7.42 20.12 12.95
C PHE A 60 7.03 21.06 11.78
N ALA A 61 5.75 21.29 11.58
CA ALA A 61 5.21 22.04 10.42
C ALA A 61 5.81 23.44 10.25
N ASP A 62 6.24 24.08 11.37
CA ASP A 62 6.83 25.42 11.35
C ASP A 62 8.36 25.41 11.13
N GLU A 63 9.04 24.30 11.38
CA GLU A 63 10.51 24.19 11.39
C GLU A 63 11.04 23.35 10.22
N LEU A 64 10.32 22.29 9.86
CA LEU A 64 10.68 21.31 8.84
C LEU A 64 9.95 21.58 7.53
N VAL A 65 10.67 21.39 6.43
CA VAL A 65 10.08 21.30 5.09
C VAL A 65 10.52 19.99 4.47
N VAL A 66 9.58 19.10 4.20
CA VAL A 66 9.82 17.92 3.39
C VAL A 66 9.65 18.27 1.92
N ILE A 67 10.50 17.74 1.06
CA ILE A 67 10.42 17.84 -0.39
C ILE A 67 10.58 16.45 -0.96
N GLY A 68 9.54 15.94 -1.61
CA GLY A 68 9.64 14.74 -2.41
C GLY A 68 10.48 15.02 -3.66
N VAL A 69 11.49 14.22 -3.91
CA VAL A 69 12.25 14.23 -5.16
C VAL A 69 11.88 12.97 -5.91
N HIS A 70 10.92 13.10 -6.84
CA HIS A 70 10.48 11.97 -7.64
C HIS A 70 11.51 11.65 -8.71
N SER A 71 12.18 10.52 -8.56
CA SER A 71 13.24 10.04 -9.47
C SER A 71 12.83 8.68 -10.04
N PRO A 72 12.56 8.57 -11.36
CA PRO A 72 11.89 7.43 -11.96
C PRO A 72 12.76 6.16 -12.01
N LYS A 73 12.18 5.01 -11.70
CA LYS A 73 12.75 3.69 -11.96
C LYS A 73 12.35 3.20 -13.36
N PHE A 74 11.08 3.34 -13.70
CA PHE A 74 10.52 2.90 -14.98
C PHE A 74 10.32 4.06 -15.97
N PRO A 75 10.32 3.80 -17.30
CA PRO A 75 10.05 4.83 -18.30
C PRO A 75 8.70 5.54 -18.13
N HIS A 76 7.66 4.82 -17.68
CA HIS A 76 6.34 5.39 -17.42
C HIS A 76 6.38 6.51 -16.36
N GLU A 77 7.23 6.38 -15.37
CA GLU A 77 7.38 7.33 -14.27
C GLU A 77 8.07 8.65 -14.66
N ARG A 78 8.52 8.77 -15.92
CA ARG A 78 9.03 10.03 -16.48
C ARG A 78 7.91 10.94 -16.99
N ASP A 79 6.69 10.42 -17.10
CA ASP A 79 5.54 11.21 -17.51
C ASP A 79 5.07 12.08 -16.33
N HIS A 80 5.20 13.39 -16.47
CA HIS A 80 4.80 14.37 -15.45
C HIS A 80 3.34 14.20 -15.00
N GLU A 81 2.42 13.87 -15.92
CA GLU A 81 1.01 13.62 -15.57
C GLU A 81 0.85 12.36 -14.73
N ALA A 82 1.63 11.29 -15.00
CA ALA A 82 1.64 10.10 -14.16
C ALA A 82 2.14 10.43 -12.74
N VAL A 83 3.19 11.25 -12.61
CA VAL A 83 3.68 11.74 -11.30
C VAL A 83 2.61 12.54 -10.57
N ARG A 84 1.92 13.46 -11.24
CA ARG A 84 0.81 14.24 -10.64
C ARG A 84 -0.32 13.33 -10.14
N GLN A 85 -0.71 12.34 -10.93
CA GLN A 85 -1.72 11.35 -10.54
C GLN A 85 -1.25 10.53 -9.31
N ALA A 86 0.03 10.15 -9.26
CA ALA A 86 0.60 9.43 -8.12
C ALA A 86 0.61 10.29 -6.86
N VAL A 87 1.02 11.57 -6.95
CA VAL A 87 0.96 12.53 -5.84
C VAL A 87 -0.46 12.64 -5.27
N ALA A 88 -1.48 12.73 -6.15
CA ALA A 88 -2.88 12.77 -5.73
C ALA A 88 -3.34 11.44 -5.10
N ARG A 89 -2.99 10.29 -5.73
CA ARG A 89 -3.38 8.94 -5.29
C ARG A 89 -2.83 8.64 -3.90
N HIS A 90 -1.55 8.94 -3.66
CA HIS A 90 -0.86 8.68 -2.40
C HIS A 90 -0.95 9.87 -1.42
N ARG A 91 -1.77 10.88 -1.73
CA ARG A 91 -2.03 12.03 -0.84
C ARG A 91 -0.75 12.66 -0.30
N VAL A 92 0.27 12.84 -1.17
CA VAL A 92 1.54 13.46 -0.78
C VAL A 92 1.28 14.90 -0.33
N ALA A 93 1.60 15.21 0.93
CA ALA A 93 1.23 16.45 1.57
C ALA A 93 2.31 17.56 1.49
N HIS A 94 3.45 17.25 0.88
CA HIS A 94 4.58 18.19 0.72
C HIS A 94 4.85 18.51 -0.75
N PRO A 95 5.63 19.56 -1.05
CA PRO A 95 6.06 19.87 -2.41
C PRO A 95 6.86 18.73 -3.04
N VAL A 96 6.63 18.46 -4.32
CA VAL A 96 7.36 17.44 -5.07
C VAL A 96 8.12 18.08 -6.23
N LEU A 97 9.42 17.81 -6.29
CA LEU A 97 10.27 18.05 -7.45
C LEU A 97 10.21 16.83 -8.36
N ASP A 98 9.79 17.00 -9.60
CA ASP A 98 9.82 15.99 -10.62
C ASP A 98 11.20 16.01 -11.31
N ASP A 99 11.97 14.94 -11.11
CA ASP A 99 13.38 14.78 -11.53
C ASP A 99 13.53 13.65 -12.58
N PRO A 100 12.86 13.74 -13.76
CA PRO A 100 12.80 12.67 -14.75
C PRO A 100 14.16 12.27 -15.33
N GLU A 101 15.15 13.15 -15.31
CA GLU A 101 16.51 12.93 -15.78
C GLU A 101 17.48 12.63 -14.64
N MET A 102 16.98 12.47 -13.39
CA MET A 102 17.75 12.11 -12.20
C MET A 102 18.88 13.12 -11.88
N GLU A 103 18.71 14.40 -12.20
CA GLU A 103 19.74 15.43 -11.98
C GLU A 103 20.01 15.69 -10.49
N THR A 104 18.94 15.83 -9.70
CA THR A 104 19.06 15.99 -8.24
C THR A 104 19.49 14.68 -7.59
N TRP A 105 18.99 13.54 -8.03
CA TRP A 105 19.45 12.22 -7.63
C TRP A 105 20.98 12.07 -7.72
N ASP A 106 21.55 12.37 -8.88
CA ASP A 106 22.99 12.25 -9.13
C ASP A 106 23.80 13.25 -8.30
N ARG A 107 23.33 14.49 -8.14
CA ARG A 107 24.01 15.52 -7.33
C ARG A 107 24.12 15.16 -5.86
N TYR A 108 23.13 14.46 -5.32
CA TYR A 108 23.14 13.97 -3.93
C TYR A 108 23.80 12.59 -3.81
N GLY A 109 24.17 11.95 -4.92
CA GLY A 109 24.82 10.65 -4.95
C GLY A 109 23.93 9.52 -4.44
N VAL A 110 22.61 9.66 -4.62
CA VAL A 110 21.63 8.66 -4.24
C VAL A 110 21.84 7.36 -5.03
N ARG A 111 21.56 6.21 -4.44
CA ARG A 111 21.84 4.88 -5.03
C ARG A 111 20.68 3.90 -4.89
N ALA A 112 19.66 4.22 -4.11
CA ALA A 112 18.51 3.35 -3.85
C ALA A 112 17.27 4.15 -3.50
N TRP A 113 16.11 3.57 -3.76
CA TRP A 113 14.81 4.05 -3.28
C TRP A 113 14.34 3.21 -2.08
N PRO A 114 13.73 3.82 -1.07
CA PRO A 114 13.76 5.26 -0.76
C PRO A 114 15.10 5.70 -0.19
N THR A 115 15.45 7.00 -0.34
CA THR A 115 16.58 7.62 0.35
C THR A 115 16.16 8.97 0.93
N LEU A 116 16.43 9.18 2.20
CA LEU A 116 16.14 10.42 2.90
C LEU A 116 17.44 11.20 3.15
N VAL A 117 17.42 12.52 2.87
CA VAL A 117 18.55 13.42 3.12
C VAL A 117 18.08 14.57 3.99
N VAL A 118 18.75 14.78 5.13
CA VAL A 118 18.45 15.88 6.05
C VAL A 118 19.47 17.00 5.91
N ILE A 119 18.99 18.22 5.74
CA ILE A 119 19.77 19.44 5.56
C ILE A 119 19.48 20.39 6.72
N ASP A 120 20.52 20.95 7.33
CA ASP A 120 20.37 21.88 8.44
C ASP A 120 19.92 23.29 7.98
N PRO A 121 19.44 24.16 8.90
CA PRO A 121 19.03 25.51 8.59
C PRO A 121 20.10 26.42 7.94
N GLU A 122 21.36 26.02 8.02
CA GLU A 122 22.48 26.71 7.35
C GLU A 122 22.80 26.14 5.97
N GLY A 123 22.03 25.14 5.49
CA GLY A 123 22.13 24.53 4.16
C GLY A 123 23.25 23.49 4.02
N TYR A 124 23.58 22.75 5.08
CA TYR A 124 24.51 21.65 5.04
C TYR A 124 23.82 20.30 5.21
N VAL A 125 24.22 19.30 4.45
CA VAL A 125 23.78 17.92 4.61
C VAL A 125 24.32 17.41 5.95
N VAL A 126 23.43 16.94 6.81
CA VAL A 126 23.74 16.44 8.18
C VAL A 126 23.31 15.00 8.41
N GLY A 127 22.47 14.44 7.53
CA GLY A 127 22.04 13.04 7.58
C GLY A 127 21.68 12.53 6.20
N MET A 128 21.90 11.25 5.97
CA MET A 128 21.46 10.51 4.79
C MET A 128 21.25 9.06 5.18
N GLY A 129 20.14 8.48 4.75
CA GLY A 129 19.81 7.08 5.00
C GLY A 129 18.90 6.51 3.91
N SER A 130 19.03 5.22 3.63
CA SER A 130 18.20 4.52 2.64
C SER A 130 17.45 3.38 3.28
N GLY A 131 16.25 3.05 2.76
CA GLY A 131 15.38 1.99 3.25
C GLY A 131 14.29 2.50 4.20
N GLU A 132 13.54 1.56 4.76
CA GLU A 132 12.41 1.79 5.67
C GLU A 132 12.84 1.89 7.15
N GLY A 133 11.88 2.28 8.03
CA GLY A 133 12.08 2.32 9.47
C GLY A 133 12.99 3.46 9.94
N LEU A 134 13.22 4.47 9.11
CA LEU A 134 14.07 5.61 9.43
C LEU A 134 13.35 6.67 10.27
N GLY A 135 12.01 6.66 10.31
CA GLY A 135 11.17 7.66 10.98
C GLY A 135 11.65 8.05 12.37
N PRO A 136 11.83 7.10 13.34
CA PRO A 136 12.26 7.44 14.68
C PRO A 136 13.66 8.05 14.78
N SER A 137 14.55 7.72 13.86
CA SER A 137 15.91 8.28 13.82
C SER A 137 15.94 9.68 13.25
N ILE A 138 15.11 9.91 12.22
CA ILE A 138 14.92 11.21 11.59
C ILE A 138 14.24 12.17 12.55
N GLU A 139 13.18 11.76 13.21
CA GLU A 139 12.48 12.57 14.19
C GLU A 139 13.43 13.10 15.27
N ARG A 140 14.26 12.24 15.86
CA ARG A 140 15.29 12.66 16.81
C ARG A 140 16.31 13.63 16.22
N LEU A 141 16.73 13.42 14.96
CA LEU A 141 17.66 14.32 14.30
C LEU A 141 17.03 15.69 14.07
N VAL A 142 15.77 15.74 13.60
CA VAL A 142 15.01 16.99 13.43
C VAL A 142 14.87 17.72 14.76
N GLU A 143 14.49 17.05 15.86
CA GLU A 143 14.44 17.65 17.21
C GLU A 143 15.76 18.29 17.62
N GLN A 144 16.88 17.59 17.42
CA GLN A 144 18.22 18.11 17.74
C GLN A 144 18.55 19.37 16.93
N LEU A 145 18.29 19.35 15.63
CA LEU A 145 18.54 20.49 14.74
C LEU A 145 17.68 21.70 15.10
N VAL A 146 16.40 21.49 15.35
CA VAL A 146 15.47 22.54 15.81
C VAL A 146 15.98 23.18 17.09
N ALA A 147 16.32 22.39 18.12
CA ALA A 147 16.82 22.90 19.38
C ALA A 147 18.16 23.66 19.24
N GLU A 148 19.13 23.11 18.49
CA GLU A 148 20.43 23.73 18.25
C GLU A 148 20.29 25.06 17.51
N HIS A 149 19.53 25.07 16.40
CA HIS A 149 19.42 26.24 15.54
C HIS A 149 18.51 27.33 16.13
N ALA A 150 17.55 26.97 16.99
CA ALA A 150 16.79 27.92 17.80
C ALA A 150 17.72 28.66 18.78
N GLN A 151 18.60 27.94 19.50
CA GLN A 151 19.59 28.56 20.40
C GLN A 151 20.60 29.46 19.67
N ARG A 152 20.95 29.11 18.44
CA ARG A 152 21.88 29.87 17.59
C ARG A 152 21.20 31.04 16.88
N GLY A 153 19.87 31.14 16.91
CA GLY A 153 19.11 32.17 16.18
C GLY A 153 19.18 32.03 14.66
N THR A 154 19.42 30.82 14.18
CA THR A 154 19.50 30.50 12.73
C THR A 154 18.26 29.79 12.22
N LEU A 155 17.30 29.44 13.09
CA LEU A 155 16.02 28.86 12.73
C LEU A 155 15.00 29.94 12.34
N ARG A 156 14.22 29.71 11.29
CA ARG A 156 13.12 30.56 10.86
C ARG A 156 11.81 29.76 10.94
N LEU A 157 10.86 30.27 11.72
CA LEU A 157 9.54 29.67 11.88
C LEU A 157 8.58 30.28 10.84
N ALA A 158 8.18 29.54 9.86
CA ALA A 158 7.13 29.90 8.89
C ALA A 158 6.78 28.66 8.05
N PRO A 159 5.57 28.12 8.10
CA PRO A 159 5.24 26.93 7.34
C PRO A 159 5.32 27.20 5.83
N ILE A 160 5.81 26.22 5.07
CA ILE A 160 5.64 26.17 3.62
C ILE A 160 4.57 25.13 3.37
N ARG A 161 3.40 25.58 2.95
CA ARG A 161 2.27 24.70 2.66
C ARG A 161 2.17 24.48 1.17
N PRO A 162 1.93 23.24 0.73
CA PRO A 162 1.64 22.97 -0.66
C PRO A 162 0.40 23.73 -1.12
N GLU A 163 0.47 24.29 -2.32
CA GLU A 163 -0.66 24.95 -2.99
C GLU A 163 -0.93 24.22 -4.31
N GLY A 164 -2.20 23.98 -4.63
CA GLY A 164 -2.59 23.40 -5.92
C GLY A 164 -2.27 21.92 -6.10
N VAL A 165 -1.99 21.19 -5.02
CA VAL A 165 -2.00 19.71 -5.08
C VAL A 165 -3.43 19.28 -5.38
N GLU A 166 -3.60 18.54 -6.46
CA GLU A 166 -4.90 18.03 -6.85
C GLU A 166 -5.40 17.06 -5.78
N THR A 167 -6.34 17.50 -4.99
CA THR A 167 -7.06 16.62 -4.07
C THR A 167 -8.03 15.77 -4.88
N ILE A 168 -8.36 14.59 -4.39
CA ILE A 168 -9.39 13.74 -4.99
C ILE A 168 -10.65 14.59 -5.21
N THR A 169 -11.10 14.68 -6.47
CA THR A 169 -12.24 15.54 -6.84
C THR A 169 -13.49 15.15 -6.03
N PRO A 170 -14.03 16.02 -5.19
CA PRO A 170 -15.23 15.73 -4.42
C PRO A 170 -16.41 15.32 -5.32
N GLY A 171 -17.15 14.27 -4.92
CA GLY A 171 -18.32 13.79 -5.66
C GLY A 171 -18.01 12.87 -6.84
N ARG A 172 -16.75 12.51 -7.10
CA ARG A 172 -16.39 11.47 -8.05
C ARG A 172 -16.83 10.11 -7.49
N PRO A 173 -17.53 9.24 -8.27
CA PRO A 173 -18.04 7.96 -7.76
C PRO A 173 -16.94 7.01 -7.29
N LEU A 174 -15.80 6.98 -7.99
CA LEU A 174 -14.61 6.18 -7.67
C LEU A 174 -13.35 7.05 -7.74
N ALA A 175 -12.38 6.75 -6.87
CA ALA A 175 -11.06 7.39 -6.89
C ALA A 175 -9.96 6.32 -6.84
N PHE A 176 -9.24 6.18 -7.95
CA PHE A 176 -8.14 5.22 -8.09
C PHE A 176 -8.55 3.79 -7.66
N PRO A 177 -9.57 3.18 -8.27
CA PRO A 177 -9.98 1.82 -7.89
C PRO A 177 -8.81 0.84 -8.06
N GLY A 178 -8.54 0.04 -7.02
CA GLY A 178 -7.43 -0.92 -7.00
C GLY A 178 -7.81 -2.23 -7.68
N LYS A 179 -8.97 -2.79 -7.33
CA LYS A 179 -9.45 -4.07 -7.87
C LYS A 179 -10.98 -4.07 -7.96
N ALA A 180 -11.50 -4.84 -8.90
CA ALA A 180 -12.91 -5.19 -8.98
C ALA A 180 -13.02 -6.69 -9.23
N VAL A 181 -13.93 -7.36 -8.51
CA VAL A 181 -14.19 -8.80 -8.64
C VAL A 181 -15.68 -9.07 -8.69
N SER A 182 -16.06 -10.22 -9.28
CA SER A 182 -17.44 -10.69 -9.32
C SER A 182 -17.64 -11.95 -8.49
N ASP A 183 -18.87 -12.18 -8.04
CA ASP A 183 -19.27 -13.45 -7.45
C ASP A 183 -20.26 -14.24 -8.35
N SER A 184 -20.70 -15.41 -7.84
CA SER A 184 -21.68 -16.26 -8.53
C SER A 184 -23.07 -15.63 -8.66
N ASP A 185 -23.40 -14.63 -7.83
CA ASP A 185 -24.67 -13.93 -7.80
C ASP A 185 -24.64 -12.64 -8.64
N GLU A 186 -23.59 -12.49 -9.47
CA GLU A 186 -23.34 -11.33 -10.33
C GLU A 186 -23.23 -9.98 -9.53
N ARG A 187 -22.86 -10.04 -8.24
CA ARG A 187 -22.47 -8.86 -7.48
C ARG A 187 -21.02 -8.50 -7.84
N LEU A 188 -20.70 -7.22 -7.80
CA LEU A 188 -19.34 -6.72 -7.98
C LEU A 188 -18.87 -6.10 -6.69
N ALA A 189 -17.66 -6.45 -6.24
CA ALA A 189 -16.97 -5.74 -5.17
C ALA A 189 -15.83 -4.93 -5.77
N ILE A 190 -15.73 -3.66 -5.39
CA ILE A 190 -14.79 -2.69 -5.96
C ILE A 190 -14.02 -2.03 -4.81
N SER A 191 -12.71 -2.19 -4.79
CA SER A 191 -11.83 -1.41 -3.92
C SER A 191 -11.74 0.02 -4.45
N ASP A 192 -12.38 0.96 -3.78
CA ASP A 192 -12.32 2.40 -4.07
C ASP A 192 -11.21 3.01 -3.21
N THR A 193 -9.97 2.69 -3.61
CA THR A 193 -8.76 2.78 -2.79
C THR A 193 -8.55 4.16 -2.17
N ALA A 194 -8.62 5.21 -2.98
CA ALA A 194 -8.36 6.55 -2.46
C ALA A 194 -9.57 7.20 -1.75
N HIS A 195 -10.72 6.53 -1.72
CA HIS A 195 -11.83 6.90 -0.85
C HIS A 195 -11.89 6.06 0.44
N ASP A 196 -10.89 5.21 0.69
CA ASP A 196 -10.80 4.36 1.89
C ASP A 196 -12.07 3.52 2.12
N ARG A 197 -12.57 2.88 1.04
CA ARG A 197 -13.80 2.08 1.10
C ARG A 197 -13.82 0.95 0.08
N VAL A 198 -14.71 -0.02 0.32
CA VAL A 198 -15.11 -1.03 -0.66
C VAL A 198 -16.59 -0.88 -0.97
N ILE A 199 -16.94 -0.89 -2.25
CA ILE A 199 -18.34 -0.78 -2.72
C ILE A 199 -18.77 -2.12 -3.27
N VAL A 200 -19.96 -2.58 -2.86
CA VAL A 200 -20.63 -3.74 -3.47
C VAL A 200 -21.77 -3.24 -4.34
N THR A 201 -21.82 -3.69 -5.60
CA THR A 201 -22.84 -3.28 -6.58
C THR A 201 -23.47 -4.49 -7.26
N ASP A 202 -24.61 -4.29 -7.91
CA ASP A 202 -25.07 -5.24 -8.92
C ASP A 202 -24.22 -5.10 -10.20
N ARG A 203 -24.38 -6.02 -11.15
CA ARG A 203 -23.63 -6.02 -12.43
C ARG A 203 -23.81 -4.75 -13.27
N ARG A 204 -24.82 -3.91 -12.97
CA ARG A 204 -25.11 -2.65 -13.66
C ARG A 204 -24.51 -1.44 -12.95
N GLY A 205 -23.81 -1.65 -11.85
CA GLY A 205 -23.16 -0.61 -11.04
C GLY A 205 -24.07 0.11 -10.05
N ARG A 206 -25.32 -0.41 -9.80
CA ARG A 206 -26.14 0.10 -8.70
C ARG A 206 -25.56 -0.37 -7.38
N VAL A 207 -25.23 0.56 -6.51
CA VAL A 207 -24.69 0.27 -5.18
C VAL A 207 -25.73 -0.49 -4.35
N LEU A 208 -25.30 -1.63 -3.81
CA LEU A 208 -26.03 -2.47 -2.87
C LEU A 208 -25.57 -2.19 -1.45
N ASP A 209 -24.25 -2.00 -1.28
CA ASP A 209 -23.63 -1.68 0.00
C ASP A 209 -22.31 -0.91 -0.20
N ALA A 210 -21.84 -0.22 0.87
CA ALA A 210 -20.57 0.49 0.90
C ALA A 210 -19.95 0.38 2.29
N PHE A 211 -18.72 -0.13 2.37
CA PHE A 211 -17.97 -0.33 3.61
C PHE A 211 -16.88 0.74 3.70
N GLU A 212 -17.16 1.80 4.43
CA GLU A 212 -16.29 2.97 4.63
C GLU A 212 -15.21 2.67 5.69
N GLY A 213 -14.10 3.44 5.71
CA GLY A 213 -13.04 3.35 6.72
C GLY A 213 -12.16 2.08 6.58
N LEU A 214 -11.99 1.60 5.37
CA LEU A 214 -11.02 0.58 4.99
C LEU A 214 -9.82 1.30 4.37
N LEU A 215 -8.67 1.33 5.05
CA LEU A 215 -7.54 2.17 4.65
C LEU A 215 -6.86 1.65 3.38
N GLU A 216 -6.92 2.45 2.32
CA GLU A 216 -6.29 2.18 1.02
C GLU A 216 -6.51 0.73 0.53
N PRO A 217 -7.77 0.23 0.46
CA PRO A 217 -8.03 -1.14 0.09
C PRO A 217 -7.54 -1.42 -1.34
N GLN A 218 -6.77 -2.48 -1.54
CA GLN A 218 -6.31 -2.94 -2.86
C GLN A 218 -7.02 -4.23 -3.26
N GLY A 219 -6.55 -5.37 -2.82
CA GLY A 219 -7.14 -6.65 -3.10
C GLY A 219 -8.49 -6.83 -2.41
N VAL A 220 -9.45 -7.37 -3.15
CA VAL A 220 -10.78 -7.71 -2.65
C VAL A 220 -11.23 -9.03 -3.24
N ARG A 221 -11.91 -9.89 -2.43
CA ARG A 221 -12.40 -11.21 -2.88
C ARG A 221 -13.65 -11.61 -2.12
N PHE A 222 -14.66 -12.06 -2.83
CA PHE A 222 -15.80 -12.75 -2.21
C PHE A 222 -15.41 -14.14 -1.73
N ASP A 223 -15.93 -14.55 -0.56
CA ASP A 223 -15.89 -15.93 -0.09
C ASP A 223 -17.23 -16.29 0.57
N ARG A 224 -17.52 -17.59 0.60
CA ARG A 224 -18.66 -18.15 1.33
C ARG A 224 -18.13 -19.16 2.33
N ILE A 225 -18.33 -18.87 3.60
CA ILE A 225 -17.79 -19.67 4.70
C ILE A 225 -18.92 -20.47 5.32
N THR A 226 -18.71 -21.80 5.44
CA THR A 226 -19.56 -22.66 6.27
C THR A 226 -18.80 -22.99 7.53
N TRP A 227 -19.25 -22.49 8.68
CA TRP A 227 -18.54 -22.70 9.94
C TRP A 227 -18.70 -24.10 10.47
N PRO A 228 -17.62 -24.80 10.88
CA PRO A 228 -17.69 -26.11 11.50
C PRO A 228 -18.54 -26.07 12.78
N GLY A 229 -19.59 -26.90 12.85
CA GLY A 229 -20.40 -27.08 14.05
C GLY A 229 -21.73 -26.32 14.06
N SER A 230 -21.85 -25.10 13.52
CA SER A 230 -23.13 -24.41 13.35
C SER A 230 -23.85 -24.79 12.07
N GLY A 231 -23.08 -25.09 11.00
CA GLY A 231 -23.63 -25.29 9.66
C GLY A 231 -24.19 -23.99 9.04
N GLU A 232 -23.95 -22.84 9.66
CA GLU A 232 -24.32 -21.53 9.13
C GLU A 232 -23.39 -21.15 7.98
N GLU A 233 -23.96 -20.61 6.91
CA GLU A 233 -23.22 -20.07 5.78
C GLU A 233 -23.20 -18.54 5.88
N GLU A 234 -22.00 -17.97 5.75
CA GLU A 234 -21.79 -16.53 5.73
C GLU A 234 -21.20 -16.12 4.38
N ASP A 235 -21.81 -15.13 3.73
CA ASP A 235 -21.23 -14.44 2.60
C ASP A 235 -20.31 -13.34 3.13
N VAL A 236 -19.04 -13.41 2.81
CA VAL A 236 -18.03 -12.49 3.32
C VAL A 236 -17.23 -11.86 2.19
N LEU A 237 -16.61 -10.75 2.50
CA LEU A 237 -15.65 -10.08 1.64
C LEU A 237 -14.30 -10.02 2.34
N LEU A 238 -13.27 -10.55 1.70
CA LEU A 238 -11.89 -10.38 2.13
C LEU A 238 -11.36 -9.10 1.53
N VAL A 239 -10.68 -8.29 2.33
CA VAL A 239 -10.12 -7.00 1.92
C VAL A 239 -8.69 -6.87 2.40
N CYS A 240 -7.78 -6.59 1.49
CA CYS A 240 -6.43 -6.16 1.83
C CYS A 240 -6.47 -4.66 2.14
N GLU A 241 -6.44 -4.31 3.43
CA GLU A 241 -6.26 -2.93 3.88
C GLU A 241 -4.76 -2.59 3.82
N THR A 242 -4.31 -2.25 2.61
CA THR A 242 -2.88 -2.03 2.31
C THR A 242 -2.30 -0.89 3.14
N GLY A 243 -3.08 0.18 3.37
CA GLY A 243 -2.69 1.31 4.20
C GLY A 243 -2.72 1.04 5.72
N ALA A 244 -3.22 -0.16 6.14
CA ALA A 244 -3.27 -0.55 7.54
C ALA A 244 -2.45 -1.82 7.84
N ASP A 245 -1.69 -2.32 6.86
CA ASP A 245 -0.85 -3.51 6.99
C ASP A 245 -1.60 -4.77 7.48
N ARG A 246 -2.88 -4.94 7.06
CA ARG A 246 -3.72 -6.06 7.51
C ARG A 246 -4.67 -6.58 6.44
N VAL A 247 -5.12 -7.81 6.61
CA VAL A 247 -6.21 -8.40 5.83
C VAL A 247 -7.42 -8.55 6.74
N VAL A 248 -8.55 -8.04 6.31
CA VAL A 248 -9.81 -8.12 7.06
C VAL A 248 -10.85 -8.91 6.30
N ARG A 249 -11.75 -9.54 7.06
CA ARG A 249 -12.99 -10.14 6.58
C ARG A 249 -14.14 -9.24 6.98
N VAL A 250 -15.01 -8.92 6.02
CA VAL A 250 -16.23 -8.16 6.24
C VAL A 250 -17.42 -9.09 6.00
N ASP A 251 -18.28 -9.24 6.97
CA ASP A 251 -19.57 -9.94 6.83
C ASP A 251 -20.53 -9.07 6.01
N LEU A 252 -21.03 -9.60 4.89
CA LEU A 252 -21.86 -8.81 3.97
C LEU A 252 -23.26 -8.52 4.49
N ALA A 253 -23.76 -9.32 5.44
CA ALA A 253 -25.10 -9.12 6.00
C ALA A 253 -25.12 -8.08 7.13
N THR A 254 -24.05 -8.00 7.91
CA THR A 254 -23.99 -7.16 9.11
C THR A 254 -23.02 -5.98 8.99
N GLY A 255 -22.08 -6.05 8.05
CA GLY A 255 -20.95 -5.11 7.92
C GLY A 255 -19.88 -5.28 9.01
N SER A 256 -20.01 -6.31 9.87
CA SER A 256 -19.01 -6.56 10.92
C SER A 256 -17.66 -6.97 10.33
N ARG A 257 -16.58 -6.61 11.02
CA ARG A 257 -15.21 -6.83 10.54
C ARG A 257 -14.42 -7.71 11.50
N ALA A 258 -13.61 -8.60 10.94
CA ALA A 258 -12.64 -9.38 11.69
C ALA A 258 -11.28 -9.30 11.00
N VAL A 259 -10.23 -9.05 11.78
CA VAL A 259 -8.85 -9.10 11.26
C VAL A 259 -8.46 -10.57 11.08
N ILE A 260 -8.03 -10.92 9.87
CA ILE A 260 -7.58 -12.28 9.52
C ILE A 260 -6.07 -12.37 9.64
N LEU A 261 -5.34 -11.37 9.14
CA LEU A 261 -3.89 -11.27 9.29
C LEU A 261 -3.55 -9.82 9.64
N ASP A 262 -2.66 -9.63 10.60
CA ASP A 262 -2.17 -8.34 11.06
C ASP A 262 -0.65 -8.25 10.90
N GLY A 263 -0.13 -7.03 10.70
CA GLY A 263 1.31 -6.80 10.50
C GLY A 263 1.86 -7.33 9.18
N ILE A 264 1.00 -7.55 8.19
CA ILE A 264 1.39 -7.93 6.82
C ILE A 264 1.70 -6.66 6.05
N ALA A 265 2.99 -6.41 5.79
CA ALA A 265 3.43 -5.17 5.19
C ALA A 265 2.85 -4.97 3.79
N SER A 266 1.95 -3.99 3.64
CA SER A 266 1.27 -3.66 2.40
C SER A 266 0.66 -4.89 1.70
N PRO A 267 -0.33 -5.60 2.31
CA PRO A 267 -1.01 -6.71 1.64
C PRO A 267 -1.67 -6.20 0.36
N TRP A 268 -1.36 -6.83 -0.78
CA TRP A 268 -1.81 -6.33 -2.08
C TRP A 268 -2.99 -7.09 -2.65
N ASP A 269 -3.00 -8.40 -2.53
CA ASP A 269 -4.12 -9.22 -2.98
C ASP A 269 -4.33 -10.43 -2.07
N VAL A 270 -5.54 -10.97 -2.10
CA VAL A 270 -5.96 -12.16 -1.37
C VAL A 270 -6.73 -13.10 -2.28
N LEU A 271 -6.43 -14.39 -2.18
CA LEU A 271 -7.05 -15.46 -2.96
C LEU A 271 -7.59 -16.55 -2.02
N VAL A 272 -8.77 -17.09 -2.36
CA VAL A 272 -9.34 -18.28 -1.70
C VAL A 272 -8.85 -19.51 -2.46
N GLU A 273 -8.06 -20.37 -1.80
CA GLU A 273 -7.56 -21.59 -2.39
C GLU A 273 -8.61 -22.73 -2.28
N PRO A 274 -8.62 -23.72 -3.21
CA PRO A 274 -9.58 -24.85 -3.19
C PRO A 274 -9.54 -25.66 -1.89
N GLY A 275 -8.41 -25.67 -1.19
CA GLY A 275 -8.22 -26.32 0.11
C GLY A 275 -8.92 -25.67 1.30
N GLY A 276 -9.51 -24.48 1.09
CA GLY A 276 -10.15 -23.70 2.15
C GLY A 276 -9.17 -22.84 2.96
N THR A 277 -8.04 -22.52 2.38
CA THR A 277 -7.04 -21.57 2.91
C THR A 277 -7.08 -20.27 2.14
N TYR A 278 -6.49 -19.21 2.72
CA TYR A 278 -6.24 -17.95 2.05
C TYR A 278 -4.76 -17.83 1.69
N LEU A 279 -4.50 -17.39 0.46
CA LEU A 279 -3.18 -16.96 0.01
C LEU A 279 -3.17 -15.44 -0.08
N VAL A 280 -2.16 -14.78 0.50
CA VAL A 280 -2.02 -13.32 0.55
C VAL A 280 -0.67 -12.90 -0.03
N ALA A 281 -0.69 -11.92 -0.93
CA ALA A 281 0.51 -11.28 -1.44
C ALA A 281 0.91 -10.12 -0.52
N GLU A 282 2.05 -10.25 0.15
CA GLU A 282 2.69 -9.20 0.93
C GLU A 282 3.70 -8.47 0.05
N ALA A 283 3.31 -7.31 -0.47
CA ALA A 283 4.15 -6.53 -1.38
C ALA A 283 5.36 -5.92 -0.67
N GLY A 284 5.18 -5.37 0.54
CA GLY A 284 6.22 -4.64 1.27
C GLY A 284 7.38 -5.48 1.79
N ARG A 285 7.23 -6.80 1.93
CA ARG A 285 8.32 -7.71 2.33
C ARG A 285 8.55 -8.85 1.35
N HIS A 286 8.02 -8.73 0.15
CA HIS A 286 8.27 -9.64 -0.96
C HIS A 286 7.94 -11.11 -0.64
N ARG A 287 6.74 -11.37 -0.07
CA ARG A 287 6.32 -12.68 0.42
C ARG A 287 4.95 -13.09 -0.08
N LEU A 288 4.72 -14.39 -0.10
CA LEU A 288 3.39 -14.99 -0.18
C LEU A 288 3.10 -15.72 1.13
N TRP A 289 1.95 -15.38 1.73
CA TRP A 289 1.47 -15.97 2.98
C TRP A 289 0.31 -16.90 2.73
N ARG A 290 0.24 -18.02 3.46
CA ARG A 290 -0.93 -18.89 3.51
C ARG A 290 -1.41 -19.01 4.94
N CYS A 291 -2.75 -18.94 5.16
CA CYS A 291 -3.37 -19.14 6.47
C CYS A 291 -4.71 -19.87 6.32
N ALA A 292 -5.23 -20.40 7.43
CA ALA A 292 -6.60 -20.90 7.49
C ALA A 292 -7.63 -19.75 7.33
N ARG A 293 -8.91 -20.09 7.07
CA ARG A 293 -9.98 -19.09 6.87
C ARG A 293 -10.28 -18.23 8.11
N ASP A 294 -9.94 -18.71 9.28
CA ASP A 294 -10.04 -17.96 10.55
C ASP A 294 -8.79 -17.14 10.88
N GLY A 295 -7.79 -17.18 10.01
CA GLY A 295 -6.50 -16.51 10.21
C GLY A 295 -5.48 -17.32 11.00
N SER A 296 -5.83 -18.53 11.48
CA SER A 296 -4.89 -19.39 12.19
C SER A 296 -3.81 -19.95 11.27
N ASP A 297 -2.71 -20.42 11.88
CA ASP A 297 -1.58 -21.07 11.22
C ASP A 297 -0.96 -20.28 10.05
N PRO A 298 -0.68 -18.97 10.18
CA PRO A 298 -0.09 -18.18 9.11
C PRO A 298 1.37 -18.62 8.84
N VAL A 299 1.66 -18.94 7.58
CA VAL A 299 3.00 -19.36 7.14
C VAL A 299 3.41 -18.64 5.87
N VAL A 300 4.71 -18.28 5.77
CA VAL A 300 5.29 -17.79 4.51
C VAL A 300 5.56 -19.00 3.62
N VAL A 301 4.91 -19.06 2.47
CA VAL A 301 5.05 -20.17 1.50
C VAL A 301 6.07 -19.88 0.40
N ALA A 302 6.36 -18.58 0.13
CA ALA A 302 7.40 -18.19 -0.81
C ALA A 302 7.92 -16.78 -0.50
N GLY A 303 9.17 -16.53 -0.87
CA GLY A 303 9.81 -15.22 -0.73
C GLY A 303 10.43 -14.97 0.63
N GLY A 304 10.94 -13.76 0.82
CA GLY A 304 11.64 -13.31 2.02
C GLY A 304 11.94 -11.82 1.92
N GLU A 305 12.72 -11.27 2.86
CA GLU A 305 13.02 -9.83 2.90
C GLU A 305 13.92 -9.34 1.75
N ALA A 306 14.59 -10.26 1.04
CA ALA A 306 15.45 -9.91 -0.07
C ALA A 306 14.63 -9.78 -1.36
N GLU A 307 14.58 -8.57 -1.90
CA GLU A 307 14.01 -8.29 -3.21
C GLU A 307 14.80 -8.97 -4.34
N GLY A 308 14.11 -9.61 -5.28
CA GLY A 308 14.78 -10.24 -6.41
C GLY A 308 13.87 -11.10 -7.28
N LEU A 309 14.40 -11.53 -8.42
CA LEU A 309 13.77 -12.51 -9.30
C LEU A 309 14.57 -13.82 -9.26
N ARG A 310 14.14 -14.75 -8.44
CA ARG A 310 14.74 -16.08 -8.35
C ARG A 310 13.69 -17.15 -8.14
N ASP A 311 13.71 -18.15 -8.98
CA ASP A 311 12.84 -19.33 -8.83
C ASP A 311 13.36 -20.28 -7.75
N GLY A 312 12.45 -21.06 -7.16
CA GLY A 312 12.77 -22.03 -6.14
C GLY A 312 11.60 -22.32 -5.20
N ILE A 313 11.84 -23.16 -4.19
CA ILE A 313 10.83 -23.54 -3.20
C ILE A 313 10.95 -22.66 -1.95
N GLY A 314 9.82 -22.20 -1.42
CA GLY A 314 9.76 -21.47 -0.16
C GLY A 314 10.68 -20.24 -0.14
N ALA A 315 11.49 -20.11 0.91
CA ALA A 315 12.43 -18.99 1.10
C ALA A 315 13.64 -19.00 0.13
N ILE A 316 13.80 -20.03 -0.71
CA ILE A 316 14.81 -20.03 -1.78
C ILE A 316 14.38 -19.12 -2.93
N ALA A 317 13.08 -19.00 -3.16
CA ALA A 317 12.54 -18.04 -4.11
C ALA A 317 12.78 -16.62 -3.63
N HIS A 318 13.19 -15.72 -4.52
CA HIS A 318 13.16 -14.28 -4.26
C HIS A 318 12.04 -13.66 -5.08
N LEU A 319 11.26 -12.82 -4.44
CA LEU A 319 10.15 -12.08 -5.02
C LEU A 319 10.48 -10.58 -5.01
N ALA A 320 9.76 -9.82 -5.80
CA ALA A 320 9.93 -8.38 -5.89
C ALA A 320 8.56 -7.68 -6.00
N GLN A 321 7.92 -7.46 -4.86
CA GLN A 321 6.60 -6.84 -4.73
C GLN A 321 5.49 -7.70 -5.38
N PRO A 322 5.27 -8.95 -4.89
CA PRO A 322 4.16 -9.78 -5.37
C PRO A 322 2.85 -9.03 -5.17
N SER A 323 2.01 -9.03 -6.21
CA SER A 323 0.81 -8.20 -6.27
C SER A 323 -0.43 -9.05 -6.56
N GLY A 324 -0.95 -9.07 -7.79
CA GLY A 324 -2.17 -9.80 -8.13
C GLY A 324 -2.03 -11.32 -8.04
N LEU A 325 -3.11 -12.00 -7.64
CA LEU A 325 -3.20 -13.46 -7.48
C LEU A 325 -4.35 -14.03 -8.30
N ALA A 326 -4.13 -15.15 -9.00
CA ALA A 326 -5.16 -15.87 -9.75
C ALA A 326 -4.95 -17.39 -9.70
N LEU A 327 -6.06 -18.14 -9.52
CA LEU A 327 -6.02 -19.59 -9.37
C LEU A 327 -5.77 -20.29 -10.72
N LEU A 328 -4.91 -21.28 -10.73
CA LEU A 328 -4.67 -22.22 -11.82
C LEU A 328 -5.02 -23.65 -11.38
N ASP A 329 -5.16 -24.58 -12.33
CA ASP A 329 -5.36 -26.02 -12.00
C ASP A 329 -4.15 -26.67 -11.32
N TYR A 330 -2.99 -26.02 -11.34
CA TYR A 330 -1.71 -26.54 -10.83
C TYR A 330 -0.98 -25.54 -9.89
N GLY A 331 -1.71 -24.59 -9.32
CA GLY A 331 -1.15 -23.60 -8.42
C GLY A 331 -1.80 -22.22 -8.56
N VAL A 332 -1.03 -21.16 -8.32
CA VAL A 332 -1.47 -19.77 -8.37
C VAL A 332 -0.55 -18.95 -9.25
N ALA A 333 -1.10 -18.31 -10.29
CA ALA A 333 -0.41 -17.27 -11.04
C ALA A 333 -0.35 -15.98 -10.22
N PHE A 334 0.78 -15.29 -10.25
CA PHE A 334 0.91 -13.98 -9.62
C PHE A 334 1.78 -13.03 -10.43
N THR A 335 1.49 -11.75 -10.29
CA THR A 335 2.34 -10.68 -10.80
C THR A 335 3.37 -10.32 -9.73
N ASP A 336 4.62 -10.13 -10.16
CA ASP A 336 5.75 -9.74 -9.31
C ASP A 336 6.26 -8.38 -9.84
N ALA A 337 5.66 -7.29 -9.30
CA ALA A 337 5.58 -6.01 -9.97
C ALA A 337 6.94 -5.35 -10.21
N GLU A 338 7.80 -5.31 -9.19
CA GLU A 338 9.12 -4.68 -9.29
C GLU A 338 10.10 -5.44 -10.19
N SER A 339 9.92 -6.74 -10.35
CA SER A 339 10.66 -7.54 -11.32
C SER A 339 10.01 -7.59 -12.71
N SER A 340 8.88 -6.89 -12.89
CA SER A 340 8.11 -6.87 -14.14
C SER A 340 7.79 -8.28 -14.64
N ALA A 341 7.41 -9.19 -13.74
CA ALA A 341 7.29 -10.61 -14.01
C ALA A 341 5.85 -11.13 -13.84
N LEU A 342 5.56 -12.18 -14.63
CA LEU A 342 4.44 -13.10 -14.41
C LEU A 342 5.02 -14.42 -13.92
N ARG A 343 4.57 -14.88 -12.75
CA ARG A 343 5.12 -16.07 -12.09
C ARG A 343 4.01 -17.01 -11.61
N VAL A 344 4.38 -18.22 -11.22
CA VAL A 344 3.47 -19.23 -10.69
C VAL A 344 4.04 -19.80 -9.39
N LEU A 345 3.23 -19.79 -8.33
CA LEU A 345 3.40 -20.62 -7.15
C LEU A 345 2.68 -21.94 -7.42
N ARG A 346 3.42 -23.04 -7.52
CA ARG A 346 2.87 -24.39 -7.74
C ARG A 346 2.32 -24.99 -6.46
N ASP A 347 1.54 -26.06 -6.57
CA ASP A 347 0.96 -26.79 -5.43
C ASP A 347 2.01 -27.36 -4.44
N ASP A 348 3.26 -27.50 -4.85
CA ASP A 348 4.39 -27.92 -4.02
C ASP A 348 5.19 -26.76 -3.44
N ASP A 349 4.63 -25.54 -3.47
CA ASP A 349 5.24 -24.27 -3.05
C ASP A 349 6.52 -23.90 -3.84
N THR A 350 6.71 -24.46 -5.03
CA THR A 350 7.78 -24.05 -5.97
C THR A 350 7.32 -22.85 -6.78
N VAL A 351 8.12 -21.78 -6.78
CA VAL A 351 7.92 -20.60 -7.63
C VAL A 351 8.65 -20.80 -8.95
N THR A 352 7.96 -20.55 -10.06
CA THR A 352 8.52 -20.55 -11.42
C THR A 352 8.12 -19.30 -12.19
N THR A 353 9.04 -18.75 -12.99
CA THR A 353 8.80 -17.54 -13.80
C THR A 353 8.33 -17.92 -15.20
N LEU A 354 7.21 -17.32 -15.66
CA LEU A 354 6.70 -17.45 -17.03
C LEU A 354 7.21 -16.31 -17.92
N VAL A 355 7.19 -15.07 -17.42
CA VAL A 355 7.70 -13.87 -18.09
C VAL A 355 8.48 -13.05 -17.08
N GLY A 356 9.64 -12.52 -17.48
CA GLY A 356 10.51 -11.72 -16.63
C GLY A 356 11.93 -12.25 -16.59
N THR A 357 12.92 -11.36 -16.56
CA THR A 357 14.35 -11.72 -16.63
C THR A 357 15.22 -11.05 -15.57
N GLY A 358 14.67 -10.12 -14.77
CA GLY A 358 15.39 -9.44 -13.69
C GLY A 358 14.73 -8.14 -13.23
N LEU A 359 15.24 -7.57 -12.14
CA LEU A 359 14.69 -6.35 -11.50
C LEU A 359 14.73 -5.08 -12.37
N PHE A 360 15.58 -5.07 -13.40
CA PHE A 360 15.80 -3.90 -14.26
C PHE A 360 15.52 -4.21 -15.72
N GLU A 361 14.73 -5.27 -15.99
CA GLU A 361 14.40 -5.74 -17.32
C GLU A 361 12.89 -5.63 -17.56
N TRP A 362 12.48 -4.55 -18.19
CA TRP A 362 11.08 -4.24 -18.49
C TRP A 362 10.87 -3.88 -19.95
N GLY A 363 9.61 -3.79 -20.36
CA GLY A 363 9.24 -3.37 -21.71
C GLY A 363 7.79 -3.72 -22.06
N ALA A 364 7.49 -3.78 -23.34
CA ALA A 364 6.15 -4.07 -23.85
C ALA A 364 6.15 -5.11 -24.98
N ALA A 365 7.19 -5.93 -25.07
CA ALA A 365 7.34 -6.92 -26.12
C ALA A 365 6.40 -8.12 -25.91
N ASP A 366 5.79 -8.59 -26.99
CA ASP A 366 5.06 -9.85 -27.08
C ASP A 366 6.00 -11.01 -27.44
N GLY A 367 5.54 -12.25 -27.27
CA GLY A 367 6.22 -13.47 -27.72
C GLY A 367 6.57 -14.45 -26.61
N ALA A 368 7.54 -15.31 -26.91
CA ALA A 368 8.04 -16.35 -25.98
C ALA A 368 8.73 -15.74 -24.74
N PRO A 369 8.92 -16.51 -23.65
CA PRO A 369 9.45 -16.03 -22.37
C PRO A 369 10.73 -15.19 -22.45
N GLU A 370 11.64 -15.56 -23.35
CA GLU A 370 12.94 -14.90 -23.51
C GLU A 370 12.80 -13.49 -24.12
N VAL A 371 11.74 -13.26 -24.91
CA VAL A 371 11.47 -12.00 -25.63
C VAL A 371 10.43 -11.15 -24.92
N ALA A 372 9.41 -11.78 -24.38
CA ALA A 372 8.29 -11.12 -23.74
C ALA A 372 8.73 -10.21 -22.58
N ARG A 373 8.14 -9.02 -22.51
CA ARG A 373 8.40 -8.04 -21.44
C ARG A 373 7.11 -7.41 -20.95
N LEU A 374 7.07 -7.18 -19.65
CA LEU A 374 6.05 -6.43 -18.94
C LEU A 374 6.66 -5.16 -18.33
N GLN A 375 5.85 -4.27 -17.82
CA GLN A 375 6.31 -3.12 -17.05
C GLN A 375 5.39 -2.91 -15.83
N HIS A 376 5.91 -3.27 -14.65
CA HIS A 376 5.23 -3.13 -13.36
C HIS A 376 3.78 -3.65 -13.37
N PRO A 377 3.55 -4.94 -13.69
CA PRO A 377 2.21 -5.51 -13.75
C PRO A 377 1.63 -5.68 -12.34
N LEU A 378 0.40 -5.20 -12.10
CA LEU A 378 -0.24 -5.28 -10.78
C LEU A 378 -1.35 -6.33 -10.70
N GLY A 379 -2.09 -6.56 -11.79
CA GLY A 379 -3.24 -7.45 -11.78
C GLY A 379 -3.04 -8.70 -12.62
N VAL A 380 -3.62 -9.80 -12.16
CA VAL A 380 -3.71 -11.07 -12.91
C VAL A 380 -5.07 -11.71 -12.68
N ALA A 381 -5.61 -12.35 -13.71
CA ALA A 381 -6.84 -13.12 -13.63
C ALA A 381 -6.81 -14.33 -14.58
N THR A 382 -7.52 -15.38 -14.19
CA THR A 382 -7.68 -16.60 -14.97
C THR A 382 -9.15 -16.94 -15.11
N PRO A 383 -9.59 -17.54 -16.22
CA PRO A 383 -10.93 -18.06 -16.31
C PRO A 383 -11.19 -19.12 -15.22
N PRO A 384 -12.42 -19.19 -14.67
CA PRO A 384 -12.73 -20.21 -13.68
C PRO A 384 -12.54 -21.61 -14.27
N PRO A 385 -11.96 -22.58 -13.53
CA PRO A 385 -11.62 -23.92 -14.02
C PRO A 385 -12.80 -24.67 -14.67
N SER A 386 -14.00 -24.42 -14.20
CA SER A 386 -15.25 -25.07 -14.67
C SER A 386 -15.92 -24.38 -15.86
N GLY A 387 -15.41 -23.22 -16.31
CA GLY A 387 -15.99 -22.43 -17.40
C GLY A 387 -15.56 -22.86 -18.81
N PRO A 388 -16.31 -22.48 -19.87
CA PRO A 388 -15.92 -22.76 -21.26
C PRO A 388 -14.55 -22.20 -21.63
N ALA A 389 -14.15 -21.08 -21.04
CA ALA A 389 -12.86 -20.42 -21.24
C ALA A 389 -11.71 -21.03 -20.39
N GLY A 390 -12.01 -21.76 -19.33
CA GLY A 390 -11.00 -22.38 -18.44
C GLY A 390 -10.17 -23.49 -19.08
N ARG A 391 -10.57 -23.97 -20.26
CA ARG A 391 -9.83 -25.03 -20.98
C ARG A 391 -8.64 -24.50 -21.79
N ASP A 392 -8.54 -23.19 -21.97
CA ASP A 392 -7.52 -22.59 -22.83
C ASP A 392 -6.23 -22.22 -22.07
N GLY A 393 -6.19 -22.39 -20.74
CA GLY A 393 -5.01 -22.06 -19.91
C GLY A 393 -4.58 -20.60 -19.97
N ALA A 394 -5.48 -19.69 -20.37
CA ALA A 394 -5.18 -18.28 -20.50
C ALA A 394 -4.97 -17.60 -19.15
N ILE A 395 -3.90 -16.80 -19.03
CA ILE A 395 -3.64 -15.92 -17.89
C ILE A 395 -3.67 -14.49 -18.39
N TYR A 396 -4.64 -13.72 -17.93
CA TYR A 396 -4.76 -12.30 -18.27
C TYR A 396 -3.96 -11.45 -17.27
N VAL A 397 -3.23 -10.45 -17.77
CA VAL A 397 -2.34 -9.60 -16.98
C VAL A 397 -2.68 -8.13 -17.23
N ALA A 398 -2.82 -7.35 -16.18
CA ALA A 398 -2.77 -5.90 -16.24
C ALA A 398 -1.31 -5.46 -16.25
N ASP A 399 -0.82 -5.13 -17.42
CA ASP A 399 0.52 -4.60 -17.68
C ASP A 399 0.48 -3.09 -17.40
N THR A 400 0.44 -2.75 -16.12
CA THR A 400 -0.04 -1.49 -15.56
C THR A 400 0.68 -0.28 -16.14
N PHE A 401 2.01 -0.25 -16.09
CA PHE A 401 2.78 0.89 -16.60
C PHE A 401 2.90 0.94 -18.12
N ASN A 402 2.52 -0.13 -18.81
CA ASN A 402 2.30 -0.09 -20.26
C ASN A 402 0.86 0.33 -20.61
N SER A 403 -0.02 0.55 -19.62
CA SER A 403 -1.44 0.86 -19.81
C SER A 403 -2.15 -0.11 -20.74
N ARG A 404 -1.89 -1.41 -20.60
CA ARG A 404 -2.36 -2.48 -21.48
C ARG A 404 -2.86 -3.68 -20.70
N LEU A 405 -3.69 -4.48 -21.38
CA LEU A 405 -3.96 -5.85 -20.98
C LEU A 405 -3.17 -6.81 -21.85
N ARG A 406 -2.63 -7.84 -21.21
CA ARG A 406 -1.89 -8.90 -21.89
C ARG A 406 -2.56 -10.25 -21.60
N VAL A 407 -2.32 -11.22 -22.44
CA VAL A 407 -2.70 -12.61 -22.21
C VAL A 407 -1.52 -13.53 -22.45
N TRP A 408 -1.21 -14.36 -21.46
CA TRP A 408 -0.32 -15.50 -21.59
C TRP A 408 -1.13 -16.71 -22.01
N ARG A 409 -0.79 -17.29 -23.15
CA ARG A 409 -1.43 -18.47 -23.72
C ARG A 409 -0.45 -19.18 -24.65
N ASP A 410 -0.50 -20.50 -24.71
CA ASP A 410 0.36 -21.33 -25.58
C ASP A 410 1.86 -21.02 -25.43
N GLU A 411 2.30 -20.76 -24.20
CA GLU A 411 3.66 -20.38 -23.82
C GLU A 411 4.15 -19.06 -24.47
N GLU A 412 3.24 -18.18 -24.86
CA GLU A 412 3.54 -16.85 -25.38
C GLU A 412 2.70 -15.77 -24.71
N LEU A 413 3.27 -14.57 -24.60
CA LEU A 413 2.59 -13.36 -24.14
C LEU A 413 2.09 -12.56 -25.34
N HIS A 414 0.82 -12.15 -25.33
CA HIS A 414 0.19 -11.35 -26.39
C HIS A 414 -0.48 -10.12 -25.80
N THR A 415 -0.46 -9.02 -26.57
CA THR A 415 -1.18 -7.80 -26.21
C THR A 415 -2.63 -7.87 -26.69
N LEU A 416 -3.59 -7.59 -25.79
CA LEU A 416 -4.99 -7.40 -26.17
C LEU A 416 -5.21 -6.01 -26.77
N ALA A 417 -5.97 -5.91 -27.85
CA ALA A 417 -6.25 -4.65 -28.54
C ALA A 417 -7.33 -3.83 -27.78
N VAL A 418 -7.04 -3.40 -26.56
CA VAL A 418 -7.96 -2.65 -25.69
C VAL A 418 -7.50 -1.20 -25.61
N PRO A 419 -8.23 -0.23 -26.19
CA PRO A 419 -7.81 1.16 -26.18
C PRO A 419 -8.21 1.90 -24.90
N GLY A 420 -7.44 2.94 -24.56
CA GLY A 420 -7.83 4.00 -23.61
C GLY A 420 -7.83 3.61 -22.14
N LEU A 421 -7.14 2.54 -21.77
CA LEU A 421 -6.83 2.23 -20.38
C LEU A 421 -5.68 3.13 -19.88
N LYS A 422 -5.69 3.44 -18.57
CA LYS A 422 -4.62 4.15 -17.89
C LYS A 422 -4.29 3.45 -16.57
N GLU A 423 -3.09 2.92 -16.48
CA GLU A 423 -2.61 2.15 -15.33
C GLU A 423 -3.68 1.15 -14.83
N PRO A 424 -4.12 0.19 -15.67
CA PRO A 424 -5.07 -0.83 -15.21
C PRO A 424 -4.45 -1.58 -14.02
N GLY A 425 -5.20 -1.66 -12.92
CA GLY A 425 -4.80 -2.35 -11.70
C GLY A 425 -5.31 -3.78 -11.65
N GLY A 426 -6.21 -4.11 -10.71
CA GLY A 426 -6.75 -5.45 -10.53
C GLY A 426 -7.67 -5.91 -11.67
N LEU A 427 -7.65 -7.21 -11.92
CA LEU A 427 -8.46 -7.90 -12.91
C LEU A 427 -9.33 -8.98 -12.28
N ASP A 428 -10.45 -9.31 -12.96
CA ASP A 428 -11.21 -10.53 -12.75
C ASP A 428 -11.79 -11.04 -14.07
N VAL A 429 -12.12 -12.33 -14.16
CA VAL A 429 -12.77 -12.92 -15.32
C VAL A 429 -14.22 -13.23 -14.99
N LEU A 430 -15.14 -12.59 -15.70
CA LEU A 430 -16.57 -12.77 -15.56
C LEU A 430 -17.01 -14.16 -16.07
N PRO A 431 -18.15 -14.71 -15.59
CA PRO A 431 -18.64 -16.01 -16.03
C PRO A 431 -18.87 -16.14 -17.55
N ASP A 432 -19.13 -15.03 -18.22
CA ASP A 432 -19.31 -14.97 -19.68
C ASP A 432 -18.00 -14.84 -20.48
N GLY A 433 -16.85 -14.82 -19.78
CA GLY A 433 -15.51 -14.68 -20.37
C GLY A 433 -15.05 -13.24 -20.58
N GLY A 434 -15.86 -12.24 -20.26
CA GLY A 434 -15.45 -10.84 -20.24
C GLY A 434 -14.47 -10.58 -19.09
N LEU A 435 -13.63 -9.55 -19.24
CA LEU A 435 -12.72 -9.12 -18.18
C LEU A 435 -13.32 -7.94 -17.42
N LEU A 436 -13.30 -8.00 -16.10
CA LEU A 436 -13.57 -6.87 -15.22
C LEU A 436 -12.25 -6.22 -14.87
N VAL A 437 -12.12 -4.92 -15.10
CA VAL A 437 -10.84 -4.21 -15.00
C VAL A 437 -11.00 -2.96 -14.15
N ALA A 438 -10.20 -2.81 -13.12
CA ALA A 438 -10.00 -1.53 -12.45
C ALA A 438 -9.09 -0.66 -13.31
N ASP A 439 -9.66 0.30 -14.04
CA ASP A 439 -8.96 1.28 -14.88
C ASP A 439 -8.58 2.48 -13.99
N THR A 440 -7.54 2.27 -13.18
CA THR A 440 -7.21 3.00 -11.96
C THR A 440 -7.07 4.50 -12.17
N ASN A 441 -6.20 4.93 -13.08
CA ASN A 441 -5.97 6.36 -13.34
C ASN A 441 -7.05 7.01 -14.24
N ASN A 442 -7.98 6.23 -14.77
CA ASN A 442 -9.24 6.74 -15.33
C ASN A 442 -10.38 6.78 -14.28
N HIS A 443 -10.13 6.37 -13.03
CA HIS A 443 -11.07 6.37 -11.92
C HIS A 443 -12.38 5.65 -12.24
N ARG A 444 -12.31 4.51 -12.89
CA ARG A 444 -13.48 3.75 -13.34
C ARG A 444 -13.22 2.25 -13.30
N VAL A 445 -14.29 1.50 -13.31
CA VAL A 445 -14.28 0.05 -13.58
C VAL A 445 -14.89 -0.17 -14.96
N VAL A 446 -14.27 -1.04 -15.74
CA VAL A 446 -14.73 -1.37 -17.08
C VAL A 446 -14.86 -2.87 -17.28
N ARG A 447 -15.82 -3.26 -18.10
CA ARG A 447 -15.91 -4.59 -18.68
C ARG A 447 -15.23 -4.56 -20.06
N VAL A 448 -14.35 -5.50 -20.31
CA VAL A 448 -13.63 -5.64 -21.58
C VAL A 448 -13.97 -6.99 -22.20
N ASP A 449 -14.29 -6.99 -23.48
CA ASP A 449 -14.38 -8.21 -24.28
C ASP A 449 -12.96 -8.55 -24.81
N PRO A 450 -12.33 -9.65 -24.34
CA PRO A 450 -10.94 -9.95 -24.73
C PRO A 450 -10.77 -10.34 -26.19
N GLY A 451 -11.84 -10.77 -26.87
CA GLY A 451 -11.81 -11.16 -28.28
C GLY A 451 -11.88 -9.97 -29.23
N THR A 452 -12.63 -8.93 -28.87
CA THR A 452 -12.87 -7.75 -29.72
C THR A 452 -12.15 -6.49 -29.24
N GLY A 453 -11.72 -6.45 -27.98
CA GLY A 453 -11.18 -5.26 -27.32
C GLY A 453 -12.23 -4.21 -26.97
N ALA A 454 -13.52 -4.53 -27.08
CA ALA A 454 -14.60 -3.60 -26.75
C ALA A 454 -14.61 -3.29 -25.25
N VAL A 455 -14.77 -2.02 -24.90
CA VAL A 455 -14.76 -1.51 -23.52
C VAL A 455 -16.11 -0.95 -23.17
N GLU A 456 -16.71 -1.45 -22.09
CA GLU A 456 -17.94 -0.93 -21.50
C GLU A 456 -17.66 -0.40 -20.10
N VAL A 457 -18.03 0.85 -19.83
CA VAL A 457 -17.86 1.46 -18.50
C VAL A 457 -18.99 1.02 -17.58
N ILE A 458 -18.66 0.44 -16.44
CA ILE A 458 -19.61 0.17 -15.36
C ILE A 458 -19.86 1.47 -14.59
N ARG A 459 -21.04 2.05 -14.79
CA ARG A 459 -21.41 3.33 -14.18
C ARG A 459 -21.92 3.12 -12.75
N ILE A 460 -21.13 3.53 -11.79
CA ILE A 460 -21.52 3.46 -10.37
C ILE A 460 -22.57 4.53 -10.08
N HIS A 461 -23.68 4.12 -9.46
CA HIS A 461 -24.78 5.00 -9.08
C HIS A 461 -25.48 4.50 -7.82
N GLY A 462 -26.19 5.42 -7.13
CA GLY A 462 -26.87 5.11 -5.87
C GLY A 462 -25.93 5.06 -4.67
N LEU A 463 -24.73 5.65 -4.79
CA LEU A 463 -23.92 5.92 -3.60
C LEU A 463 -24.75 6.80 -2.65
N PRO A 464 -24.79 6.49 -1.35
CA PRO A 464 -25.35 7.42 -0.37
C PRO A 464 -24.61 8.77 -0.52
N ASP A 465 -25.31 9.89 -0.27
CA ASP A 465 -24.65 11.19 -0.19
C ASP A 465 -23.59 11.08 0.89
N SER A 466 -22.38 10.72 0.47
CA SER A 466 -21.28 10.39 1.36
C SER A 466 -20.96 11.63 2.15
N ALA A 467 -21.02 11.47 3.45
CA ALA A 467 -20.27 12.29 4.37
C ALA A 467 -18.90 12.62 3.76
N ARG A 468 -18.51 13.88 3.85
CA ARG A 468 -17.20 14.42 3.49
C ARG A 468 -16.11 13.41 3.84
N PRO A 469 -14.99 13.39 3.09
CA PRO A 469 -13.82 12.60 3.48
C PRO A 469 -13.61 12.84 4.98
N THR A 470 -13.71 11.81 5.78
CA THR A 470 -13.32 11.89 7.19
C THR A 470 -11.88 12.32 7.18
N GLU A 471 -11.58 13.51 7.72
CA GLU A 471 -10.22 13.82 8.11
C GLU A 471 -9.71 12.59 8.86
N ARG A 472 -8.59 12.02 8.42
CA ARG A 472 -7.98 10.89 9.14
C ARG A 472 -7.84 11.35 10.58
N SER A 473 -8.68 10.87 11.47
CA SER A 473 -8.39 10.95 12.88
C SER A 473 -7.21 10.00 13.09
N ASN A 474 -6.06 10.53 13.42
CA ASN A 474 -4.90 9.76 13.88
C ASN A 474 -5.15 9.09 15.24
N GLU A 475 -6.39 9.02 15.67
CA GLU A 475 -6.78 8.22 16.81
C GLU A 475 -6.97 6.77 16.32
N PRO A 476 -6.23 5.81 16.87
CA PRO A 476 -6.54 4.41 16.64
C PRO A 476 -8.02 4.19 17.01
N ASP A 477 -8.75 3.46 16.18
CA ASP A 477 -10.14 3.05 16.37
C ASP A 477 -10.22 2.14 17.63
N THR A 478 -10.03 2.76 18.79
CA THR A 478 -10.21 2.14 20.09
C THR A 478 -11.61 2.59 20.56
N PRO A 479 -12.52 1.67 20.80
CA PRO A 479 -13.78 2.04 21.46
C PRO A 479 -13.45 2.79 22.75
N PRO A 480 -14.28 3.76 23.19
CA PRO A 480 -14.02 4.51 24.39
C PRO A 480 -13.81 3.53 25.56
N VAL A 481 -12.57 3.47 26.01
CA VAL A 481 -12.23 2.72 27.23
C VAL A 481 -12.72 3.59 28.39
N ASP A 482 -13.59 3.04 29.23
CA ASP A 482 -13.88 3.66 30.53
C ASP A 482 -12.58 3.72 31.33
N VAL A 483 -12.00 4.91 31.39
CA VAL A 483 -10.77 5.15 32.17
C VAL A 483 -11.18 5.41 33.60
N GLU A 484 -10.97 4.45 34.48
CA GLU A 484 -11.00 4.70 35.92
C GLU A 484 -9.69 5.42 36.33
N GLU A 485 -9.77 6.71 36.53
CA GLU A 485 -8.64 7.48 37.07
C GLU A 485 -8.43 7.16 38.56
N GLY A 486 -7.36 6.43 38.87
CA GLY A 486 -6.89 6.24 40.23
C GLY A 486 -6.24 7.51 40.82
N PRO A 487 -6.19 7.67 42.13
CA PRO A 487 -5.52 8.84 42.74
C PRO A 487 -4.03 8.88 42.37
N PRO A 488 -3.49 10.05 42.02
CA PRO A 488 -2.08 10.19 41.67
C PRO A 488 -1.17 9.85 42.85
N PHE A 489 -0.14 9.05 42.60
CA PHE A 489 0.87 8.75 43.60
C PHE A 489 2.25 9.31 43.19
N ARG A 490 3.02 9.74 44.20
CA ARG A 490 4.36 10.31 43.98
C ARG A 490 5.43 9.25 44.19
N VAL A 491 6.34 9.15 43.23
CA VAL A 491 7.45 8.20 43.28
C VAL A 491 8.78 8.94 43.34
N PRO A 492 9.73 8.53 44.19
CA PRO A 492 11.07 9.09 44.17
C PRO A 492 11.79 8.83 42.84
N PRO A 493 12.64 9.76 42.37
CA PRO A 493 13.44 9.56 41.17
C PRO A 493 14.27 8.26 41.23
N GLY A 494 14.25 7.45 40.17
CA GLY A 494 14.99 6.20 40.08
C GLY A 494 14.36 4.98 40.77
N ALA A 495 13.17 5.10 41.34
CA ALA A 495 12.47 3.97 41.94
C ALA A 495 11.88 3.05 40.87
N ARG A 496 11.99 1.73 41.04
CA ARG A 496 11.24 0.75 40.27
C ARG A 496 9.87 0.56 40.92
N ILE A 497 8.82 0.72 40.15
CA ILE A 497 7.45 0.56 40.59
C ILE A 497 6.92 -0.76 40.00
N ALA A 498 6.32 -1.57 40.87
CA ALA A 498 5.44 -2.67 40.44
C ALA A 498 4.00 -2.23 40.73
N VAL A 499 3.21 -2.04 39.71
CA VAL A 499 1.78 -1.73 39.82
C VAL A 499 1.03 -3.05 39.70
N PRO A 500 0.54 -3.65 40.80
CA PRO A 500 -0.35 -4.81 40.68
C PRO A 500 -1.72 -4.34 40.18
N PHE A 501 -2.24 -4.96 39.16
CA PHE A 501 -3.61 -4.76 38.74
C PHE A 501 -4.27 -6.12 38.51
N SER A 502 -5.57 -6.19 38.65
CA SER A 502 -6.38 -7.34 38.35
C SER A 502 -7.54 -6.91 37.45
N VAL A 503 -7.86 -7.71 36.44
CA VAL A 503 -9.02 -7.49 35.59
C VAL A 503 -10.04 -8.55 35.94
N ASP A 504 -11.24 -8.12 36.33
CA ASP A 504 -12.38 -9.01 36.53
C ASP A 504 -13.18 -9.06 35.22
N VAL A 505 -13.11 -10.18 34.53
CA VAL A 505 -13.82 -10.42 33.26
C VAL A 505 -15.24 -10.97 33.47
N GLY A 506 -15.75 -10.96 34.71
CA GLY A 506 -17.14 -11.34 34.99
C GLY A 506 -17.51 -12.77 34.64
N GLY A 507 -16.53 -13.65 34.43
CA GLY A 507 -16.71 -15.07 34.07
C GLY A 507 -16.97 -15.31 32.58
N GLU A 508 -16.86 -14.31 31.73
CA GLU A 508 -16.87 -14.45 30.26
C GLU A 508 -15.47 -14.79 29.77
N ALA A 509 -15.38 -15.68 28.77
CA ALA A 509 -14.10 -15.97 28.12
C ALA A 509 -13.72 -14.77 27.24
N LEU A 510 -12.46 -14.35 27.34
CA LEU A 510 -11.92 -13.30 26.48
C LEU A 510 -11.83 -13.82 25.05
N ASP A 511 -12.32 -13.05 24.09
CA ASP A 511 -12.23 -13.40 22.69
C ASP A 511 -10.80 -13.09 22.17
N PRO A 512 -9.98 -14.10 21.87
CA PRO A 512 -8.60 -13.89 21.43
C PRO A 512 -8.50 -13.26 20.03
N SER A 513 -9.60 -13.18 19.27
CA SER A 513 -9.61 -12.56 17.93
C SER A 513 -9.73 -11.03 17.96
N SER A 514 -10.06 -10.45 19.12
CA SER A 514 -10.26 -8.99 19.29
C SER A 514 -8.99 -8.19 19.59
N GLY A 515 -7.81 -8.81 19.48
CA GLY A 515 -6.54 -8.23 19.92
C GLY A 515 -6.29 -8.44 21.42
N PRO A 516 -5.24 -7.85 22.02
CA PRO A 516 -5.01 -8.03 23.44
C PRO A 516 -6.19 -7.46 24.24
N PRO A 517 -6.88 -8.30 25.03
CA PRO A 517 -8.14 -7.93 25.70
C PRO A 517 -7.96 -6.84 26.76
N VAL A 518 -6.75 -6.61 27.18
CA VAL A 518 -6.39 -5.57 28.16
C VAL A 518 -5.16 -4.83 27.68
N ARG A 519 -5.25 -3.51 27.58
CA ARG A 519 -4.11 -2.64 27.30
C ARG A 519 -3.82 -1.79 28.55
N VAL A 520 -2.61 -1.89 29.08
CA VAL A 520 -2.16 -1.05 30.16
C VAL A 520 -1.35 0.11 29.58
N VAL A 521 -1.77 1.33 29.85
CA VAL A 521 -1.07 2.55 29.46
C VAL A 521 -0.56 3.23 30.72
N LEU A 522 0.74 3.52 30.77
CA LEU A 522 1.35 4.33 31.82
C LEU A 522 1.68 5.71 31.27
N ASP A 523 1.23 6.73 31.96
CA ASP A 523 1.56 8.12 31.67
C ASP A 523 2.25 8.77 32.86
N SER A 524 3.08 9.78 32.62
CA SER A 524 3.81 10.48 33.65
C SER A 524 3.95 11.96 33.33
N GLU A 525 3.92 12.81 34.38
CA GLU A 525 4.31 14.21 34.26
C GLU A 525 5.63 14.48 35.00
N PRO A 526 6.70 14.94 34.33
CA PRO A 526 6.84 15.03 32.87
C PRO A 526 7.01 13.65 32.19
N ALA A 527 6.63 13.55 30.93
CA ALA A 527 6.69 12.31 30.12
C ALA A 527 8.07 11.66 30.06
N SER A 528 9.13 12.41 30.32
CA SER A 528 10.53 11.95 30.38
C SER A 528 10.89 11.07 31.57
N LEU A 529 9.99 10.89 32.55
CA LEU A 529 10.24 10.05 33.72
C LEU A 529 10.09 8.54 33.46
N LEU A 530 9.46 8.15 32.36
CA LEU A 530 9.29 6.73 32.02
C LEU A 530 10.34 6.29 30.99
N GLU A 531 11.11 5.26 31.34
CA GLU A 531 12.01 4.55 30.41
C GLU A 531 11.34 3.26 29.94
N GLY A 532 11.26 3.06 28.61
CA GLY A 532 10.69 1.87 28.01
C GLY A 532 9.30 2.08 27.39
N PRO A 533 8.64 1.00 26.94
CA PRO A 533 7.32 1.10 26.32
C PRO A 533 6.29 1.60 27.32
N ARG A 534 5.38 2.47 26.86
CA ARG A 534 4.32 3.06 27.68
C ARG A 534 3.01 2.29 27.65
N SER A 535 2.92 1.27 26.81
CA SER A 535 1.74 0.42 26.71
C SER A 535 2.12 -1.04 26.56
N TRP A 536 1.34 -1.92 27.14
CA TRP A 536 1.50 -3.37 27.06
C TRP A 536 0.15 -4.01 26.79
N GLY A 537 0.11 -4.95 25.84
CA GLY A 537 -1.02 -5.86 25.69
C GLY A 537 -0.80 -7.10 26.57
N LEU A 538 -1.84 -7.54 27.25
CA LEU A 538 -1.84 -8.79 28.00
C LEU A 538 -2.50 -9.87 27.13
N HIS A 539 -1.77 -10.96 26.94
CA HIS A 539 -2.32 -12.19 26.39
C HIS A 539 -2.48 -13.19 27.55
N GLU A 540 -3.53 -14.00 27.52
CA GLU A 540 -3.61 -15.13 28.46
C GLU A 540 -2.38 -16.02 28.26
N THR A 541 -1.70 -16.35 29.36
CA THR A 541 -0.60 -17.33 29.39
C THR A 541 -1.16 -18.74 29.66
#